data_8e4a8ad361d3ec29ff320e3e9609e408
#
_entry.id   8e4a8ad361d3ec29ff320e3e9609e408
#
_cell.length_a   1.000
_cell.length_b   1.000
_cell.length_c   1.000
_cell.angle_alpha   90.00
_cell.angle_beta   90.00
_cell.angle_gamma   90.00
#
_symmetry.space_group_name_H-M   'P 1'
#
loop_
_entity.id
_entity.type
_entity.pdbx_description
1 polymer ?
#
loop_
_entity_poly.entity_id
_entity_poly.type
_entity_poly.pdbx_seq_one_letter_code
_entity_poly.pdbx_strand_id
1 'polypeptide(L)'
;MSNVTISESIKYIGADDTTLDLFESQYTIPNGISYNSYVILDEKVAVMDTIDARKSEEWFNNLSNVLAGRNVDYIVISHLEPDHAANIKVLSDKYPDAKLVLSAKAKAMLPQFFAMDNLDDKCITVAEGQELSLGTHNLKFIMAPMVHWPEVMLEYETTEKVLFSADAFGKFGALSASEDWTCEARRYYFNIVGKYGAPVQALLKKAATLDINTICPLHGPVLKENIEFYIGKYLTWSSYEPEDDGVLVACASIHGNTKTAAEKMVDILKEKGFAKVAFIDLTRNDMAEAIEDAFRYSRLIVAAASYDGGVFPPMEDFLNRLSHKAYQNRKVGIIENGSWAPTAGKCMKTAFEGMKNITICGDTVTIKSTMKDEDITNMTKLAEAIK
;
A
#
# COMPACT_ATOMS: atom_id res chain seq x y z
N MET A 1 -25.35 5.97 4.59
CA MET A 1 -24.74 5.65 3.29
C MET A 1 -23.75 6.76 2.96
N SER A 2 -22.53 6.42 2.62
CA SER A 2 -21.58 7.38 2.04
C SER A 2 -22.18 7.95 0.73
N ASN A 3 -22.00 9.25 0.48
CA ASN A 3 -22.49 9.88 -0.77
C ASN A 3 -21.63 9.52 -1.99
N VAL A 4 -21.15 8.26 -2.09
CA VAL A 4 -20.36 7.80 -3.22
C VAL A 4 -21.30 7.49 -4.40
N THR A 5 -21.23 8.32 -5.42
CA THR A 5 -21.99 8.12 -6.66
C THR A 5 -21.05 7.60 -7.75
N ILE A 6 -21.34 6.44 -8.33
CA ILE A 6 -20.62 5.91 -9.50
C ILE A 6 -21.46 6.16 -10.74
N SER A 7 -22.57 5.44 -10.86
CA SER A 7 -23.55 5.64 -11.93
C SER A 7 -24.96 5.21 -11.50
N GLU A 8 -25.92 5.20 -12.44
CA GLU A 8 -27.26 4.67 -12.18
C GLU A 8 -27.28 3.17 -12.03
N SER A 9 -26.35 2.46 -12.67
CA SER A 9 -26.27 0.98 -12.67
C SER A 9 -25.27 0.45 -11.65
N ILE A 10 -24.18 1.19 -11.37
CA ILE A 10 -23.11 0.75 -10.47
C ILE A 10 -23.23 1.53 -9.15
N LYS A 11 -23.46 0.81 -8.07
CA LYS A 11 -23.71 1.38 -6.74
C LYS A 11 -22.62 0.97 -5.75
N TYR A 12 -22.21 1.90 -4.91
CA TYR A 12 -21.34 1.65 -3.75
C TYR A 12 -22.18 1.09 -2.60
N ILE A 13 -21.71 0.01 -1.98
CA ILE A 13 -22.36 -0.64 -0.84
C ILE A 13 -21.40 -0.91 0.33
N GLY A 14 -20.17 -0.39 0.27
CA GLY A 14 -19.16 -0.55 1.31
C GLY A 14 -19.47 0.17 2.61
N ALA A 15 -18.52 0.15 3.54
CA ALA A 15 -18.62 0.79 4.84
C ALA A 15 -17.27 1.35 5.32
N ASP A 16 -17.32 2.44 6.10
CA ASP A 16 -16.16 2.96 6.81
C ASP A 16 -16.00 2.29 8.18
N ASP A 17 -14.76 1.93 8.56
CA ASP A 17 -14.42 1.58 9.94
C ASP A 17 -13.49 2.64 10.53
N THR A 18 -14.05 3.51 11.36
CA THR A 18 -13.33 4.55 12.10
C THR A 18 -12.97 4.12 13.52
N THR A 19 -13.23 2.85 13.87
CA THR A 19 -12.95 2.29 15.19
C THR A 19 -11.72 1.40 15.22
N LEU A 20 -11.23 1.00 14.06
CA LEU A 20 -9.99 0.24 13.90
C LEU A 20 -8.80 1.18 14.08
N ASP A 21 -7.89 0.85 15.00
CA ASP A 21 -6.66 1.60 15.27
C ASP A 21 -5.45 1.12 14.47
N LEU A 22 -5.42 -0.19 14.15
CA LEU A 22 -4.35 -0.84 13.39
C LEU A 22 -4.90 -1.67 12.23
N PHE A 23 -4.56 -1.32 11.00
CA PHE A 23 -4.80 -2.16 9.83
C PHE A 23 -3.77 -3.30 9.79
N GLU A 24 -4.19 -4.52 9.44
CA GLU A 24 -3.38 -5.75 9.54
C GLU A 24 -2.68 -5.94 10.90
N SER A 25 -3.24 -5.39 11.96
CA SER A 25 -2.67 -5.39 13.32
C SER A 25 -1.27 -4.77 13.43
N GLN A 26 -0.86 -3.95 12.48
CA GLN A 26 0.48 -3.34 12.45
C GLN A 26 0.55 -1.90 11.92
N TYR A 27 -0.36 -1.48 11.06
CA TYR A 27 -0.31 -0.15 10.45
C TYR A 27 -1.28 0.79 11.14
N THR A 28 -0.76 1.84 11.78
CA THR A 28 -1.58 2.85 12.45
C THR A 28 -2.46 3.57 11.45
N ILE A 29 -3.78 3.59 11.68
CA ILE A 29 -4.76 4.25 10.83
C ILE A 29 -5.64 5.21 11.65
N PRO A 30 -5.14 6.38 12.03
CA PRO A 30 -5.84 7.31 12.92
C PRO A 30 -7.17 7.80 12.34
N ASN A 31 -7.33 7.78 11.03
CA ASN A 31 -8.54 8.15 10.31
C ASN A 31 -9.34 6.94 9.81
N GLY A 32 -9.09 5.76 10.38
CA GLY A 32 -9.78 4.51 10.04
C GLY A 32 -9.43 3.97 8.66
N ILE A 33 -10.34 3.17 8.11
CA ILE A 33 -10.24 2.56 6.78
C ILE A 33 -11.63 2.48 6.14
N SER A 34 -11.71 2.50 4.82
CA SER A 34 -12.92 2.12 4.09
C SER A 34 -12.79 0.70 3.56
N TYR A 35 -13.82 -0.10 3.70
CA TYR A 35 -13.98 -1.38 3.02
C TYR A 35 -14.99 -1.20 1.91
N ASN A 36 -14.51 -1.21 0.67
CA ASN A 36 -15.34 -0.92 -0.48
C ASN A 36 -15.89 -2.22 -1.08
N SER A 37 -17.14 -2.18 -1.45
CA SER A 37 -17.83 -3.21 -2.22
C SER A 37 -18.86 -2.53 -3.11
N TYR A 38 -19.17 -3.16 -4.24
CA TYR A 38 -20.02 -2.53 -5.24
C TYR A 38 -21.07 -3.52 -5.74
N VAL A 39 -22.14 -2.97 -6.35
CA VAL A 39 -23.17 -3.77 -7.00
C VAL A 39 -23.40 -3.21 -8.39
N ILE A 40 -23.47 -4.09 -9.39
CA ILE A 40 -23.91 -3.76 -10.73
C ILE A 40 -25.35 -4.26 -10.91
N LEU A 41 -26.26 -3.33 -11.15
CA LEU A 41 -27.69 -3.58 -11.36
C LEU A 41 -27.98 -3.59 -12.86
N ASP A 42 -28.13 -4.79 -13.42
CA ASP A 42 -28.47 -5.00 -14.83
C ASP A 42 -29.53 -6.11 -14.93
N GLU A 43 -29.69 -6.77 -16.07
CA GLU A 43 -30.54 -7.97 -16.21
C GLU A 43 -30.10 -9.01 -15.16
N LYS A 44 -28.80 -9.22 -15.04
CA LYS A 44 -28.14 -9.96 -13.98
C LYS A 44 -27.48 -9.03 -12.98
N VAL A 45 -27.64 -9.33 -11.69
CA VAL A 45 -27.04 -8.55 -10.60
C VAL A 45 -25.72 -9.19 -10.20
N ALA A 46 -24.64 -8.38 -10.21
CA ALA A 46 -23.33 -8.78 -9.74
C ALA A 46 -22.92 -7.97 -8.49
N VAL A 47 -22.56 -8.66 -7.41
CA VAL A 47 -21.89 -8.08 -6.23
C VAL A 47 -20.39 -8.23 -6.42
N MET A 48 -19.66 -7.10 -6.36
CA MET A 48 -18.21 -7.01 -6.53
C MET A 48 -17.56 -6.98 -5.15
N ASP A 49 -16.93 -8.09 -4.79
CA ASP A 49 -16.35 -8.37 -3.47
C ASP A 49 -17.33 -8.21 -2.28
N THR A 50 -16.89 -8.59 -1.11
CA THR A 50 -17.56 -8.31 0.15
C THR A 50 -16.72 -7.37 1.00
N ILE A 51 -16.89 -7.36 2.32
CA ILE A 51 -16.10 -6.53 3.23
C ILE A 51 -15.71 -7.29 4.49
N ASP A 52 -14.92 -6.64 5.36
CA ASP A 52 -14.54 -7.15 6.68
C ASP A 52 -15.76 -7.52 7.55
N ALA A 53 -15.60 -8.60 8.32
CA ALA A 53 -16.64 -9.14 9.21
C ALA A 53 -17.14 -8.11 10.24
N ARG A 54 -16.32 -7.14 10.63
CA ARG A 54 -16.63 -6.10 11.62
C ARG A 54 -17.75 -5.16 11.15
N LYS A 55 -17.92 -5.05 9.83
CA LYS A 55 -18.90 -4.16 9.18
C LYS A 55 -20.01 -4.92 8.44
N SER A 56 -20.13 -6.23 8.66
CA SER A 56 -21.09 -7.09 7.96
C SER A 56 -22.54 -6.57 8.03
N GLU A 57 -23.02 -6.17 9.21
CA GLU A 57 -24.40 -5.71 9.38
C GLU A 57 -24.68 -4.45 8.54
N GLU A 58 -23.80 -3.46 8.59
CA GLU A 58 -23.92 -2.23 7.81
C GLU A 58 -23.90 -2.54 6.30
N TRP A 59 -23.00 -3.39 5.87
CA TRP A 59 -22.86 -3.80 4.48
C TRP A 59 -24.10 -4.54 3.95
N PHE A 60 -24.63 -5.52 4.71
CA PHE A 60 -25.85 -6.22 4.32
C PHE A 60 -27.07 -5.30 4.26
N ASN A 61 -27.14 -4.30 5.11
CA ASN A 61 -28.19 -3.28 5.05
C ASN A 61 -28.05 -2.42 3.78
N ASN A 62 -26.81 -1.99 3.45
CA ASN A 62 -26.53 -1.24 2.23
C ASN A 62 -26.88 -2.05 0.98
N LEU A 63 -26.45 -3.31 0.92
CA LEU A 63 -26.77 -4.24 -0.17
C LEU A 63 -28.30 -4.43 -0.31
N SER A 64 -29.01 -4.70 0.78
CA SER A 64 -30.46 -4.91 0.76
C SER A 64 -31.21 -3.68 0.24
N ASN A 65 -30.80 -2.49 0.66
CA ASN A 65 -31.41 -1.23 0.20
C ASN A 65 -31.19 -1.01 -1.30
N VAL A 66 -29.99 -1.30 -1.81
CA VAL A 66 -29.67 -1.15 -3.23
C VAL A 66 -30.38 -2.21 -4.09
N LEU A 67 -30.47 -3.45 -3.63
CA LEU A 67 -31.15 -4.51 -4.35
C LEU A 67 -32.67 -4.30 -4.46
N ALA A 68 -33.28 -3.62 -3.48
CA ALA A 68 -34.73 -3.36 -3.47
C ALA A 68 -35.60 -4.60 -3.78
N GLY A 69 -35.19 -5.75 -3.25
CA GLY A 69 -35.90 -7.04 -3.42
C GLY A 69 -35.43 -7.87 -4.61
N ARG A 70 -34.47 -7.41 -5.41
CA ARG A 70 -33.85 -8.23 -6.47
C ARG A 70 -32.93 -9.28 -5.87
N ASN A 71 -32.77 -10.41 -6.58
CA ASN A 71 -31.80 -11.43 -6.25
C ASN A 71 -30.40 -11.07 -6.75
N VAL A 72 -29.36 -11.71 -6.20
CA VAL A 72 -28.00 -11.69 -6.67
C VAL A 72 -27.78 -12.88 -7.61
N ASP A 73 -27.25 -12.63 -8.80
CA ASP A 73 -26.92 -13.68 -9.77
C ASP A 73 -25.44 -14.07 -9.69
N TYR A 74 -24.57 -13.10 -9.41
CA TYR A 74 -23.11 -13.31 -9.33
C TYR A 74 -22.51 -12.63 -8.12
N ILE A 75 -21.57 -13.34 -7.49
CA ILE A 75 -20.66 -12.81 -6.47
C ILE A 75 -19.28 -12.88 -7.09
N VAL A 76 -18.74 -11.73 -7.51
CA VAL A 76 -17.43 -11.63 -8.15
C VAL A 76 -16.39 -11.41 -7.03
N ILE A 77 -15.33 -12.22 -7.04
CA ILE A 77 -14.31 -12.24 -5.99
C ILE A 77 -12.98 -11.89 -6.62
N SER A 78 -12.56 -10.64 -6.45
CA SER A 78 -11.27 -10.13 -6.90
C SER A 78 -10.14 -10.62 -6.00
N HIS A 79 -10.40 -10.71 -4.67
CA HIS A 79 -9.41 -10.95 -3.65
C HIS A 79 -10.00 -11.75 -2.47
N LEU A 80 -9.18 -12.60 -1.83
CA LEU A 80 -9.59 -13.47 -0.73
C LEU A 80 -9.11 -13.01 0.66
N GLU A 81 -8.46 -11.85 0.76
CA GLU A 81 -8.10 -11.32 2.06
C GLU A 81 -9.36 -11.08 2.91
N PRO A 82 -9.34 -11.42 4.21
CA PRO A 82 -10.56 -11.41 5.03
C PRO A 82 -11.30 -10.08 5.08
N ASP A 83 -10.62 -8.97 4.90
CA ASP A 83 -11.26 -7.64 4.88
C ASP A 83 -12.08 -7.35 3.60
N HIS A 84 -11.96 -8.23 2.57
CA HIS A 84 -12.79 -8.21 1.36
C HIS A 84 -13.61 -9.49 1.20
N ALA A 85 -13.25 -10.56 1.90
CA ALA A 85 -13.81 -11.90 1.67
C ALA A 85 -14.68 -12.44 2.80
N ALA A 86 -14.67 -11.81 4.00
CA ALA A 86 -15.28 -12.40 5.20
C ALA A 86 -16.76 -12.77 5.05
N ASN A 87 -17.49 -12.09 4.18
CA ASN A 87 -18.93 -12.31 4.01
C ASN A 87 -19.30 -13.21 2.81
N ILE A 88 -18.34 -13.76 2.07
CA ILE A 88 -18.60 -14.59 0.87
C ILE A 88 -19.54 -15.74 1.19
N LYS A 89 -19.26 -16.50 2.26
CA LYS A 89 -20.09 -17.65 2.62
C LYS A 89 -21.50 -17.24 3.00
N VAL A 90 -21.64 -16.22 3.86
CA VAL A 90 -22.96 -15.74 4.33
C VAL A 90 -23.77 -15.20 3.16
N LEU A 91 -23.14 -14.47 2.23
CA LEU A 91 -23.79 -13.95 1.03
C LEU A 91 -24.23 -15.11 0.10
N SER A 92 -23.38 -16.11 -0.12
CA SER A 92 -23.69 -17.30 -0.91
C SER A 92 -24.81 -18.14 -0.29
N ASP A 93 -24.87 -18.25 1.03
CA ASP A 93 -25.97 -18.95 1.72
C ASP A 93 -27.29 -18.18 1.62
N LYS A 94 -27.23 -16.84 1.65
CA LYS A 94 -28.40 -15.97 1.50
C LYS A 94 -28.97 -15.95 0.08
N TYR A 95 -28.11 -16.13 -0.94
CA TYR A 95 -28.47 -16.19 -2.35
C TYR A 95 -27.96 -17.50 -2.96
N PRO A 96 -28.59 -18.63 -2.68
CA PRO A 96 -28.07 -19.97 -2.99
C PRO A 96 -27.90 -20.23 -4.49
N ASP A 97 -28.64 -19.53 -5.34
CA ASP A 97 -28.59 -19.65 -6.82
C ASP A 97 -27.44 -18.76 -7.40
N ALA A 98 -26.88 -17.84 -6.62
CA ALA A 98 -25.78 -17.00 -7.06
C ALA A 98 -24.51 -17.84 -7.33
N LYS A 99 -23.82 -17.52 -8.43
CA LYS A 99 -22.54 -18.14 -8.78
C LYS A 99 -21.38 -17.27 -8.26
N LEU A 100 -20.38 -17.94 -7.69
CA LEU A 100 -19.11 -17.31 -7.34
C LEU A 100 -18.26 -17.20 -8.61
N VAL A 101 -17.88 -16.00 -8.99
CA VAL A 101 -17.04 -15.72 -10.17
C VAL A 101 -15.63 -15.33 -9.67
N LEU A 102 -14.63 -16.14 -10.00
CA LEU A 102 -13.30 -15.98 -9.40
C LEU A 102 -12.21 -16.61 -10.27
N SER A 103 -10.95 -16.29 -10.00
CA SER A 103 -9.80 -16.92 -10.65
C SER A 103 -9.67 -18.40 -10.26
N ALA A 104 -9.02 -19.20 -11.10
CA ALA A 104 -8.72 -20.60 -10.78
C ALA A 104 -7.90 -20.73 -9.48
N LYS A 105 -7.02 -19.77 -9.21
CA LYS A 105 -6.22 -19.75 -7.99
C LYS A 105 -7.07 -19.44 -6.77
N ALA A 106 -7.98 -18.46 -6.85
CA ALA A 106 -8.93 -18.15 -5.79
C ALA A 106 -9.84 -19.36 -5.48
N LYS A 107 -10.37 -20.05 -6.49
CA LYS A 107 -11.16 -21.28 -6.30
C LYS A 107 -10.38 -22.33 -5.51
N ALA A 108 -9.11 -22.53 -5.82
CA ALA A 108 -8.25 -23.48 -5.10
C ALA A 108 -7.94 -23.06 -3.65
N MET A 109 -7.91 -21.75 -3.37
CA MET A 109 -7.64 -21.21 -2.03
C MET A 109 -8.91 -21.10 -1.16
N LEU A 110 -10.08 -20.90 -1.76
CA LEU A 110 -11.35 -20.66 -1.07
C LEU A 110 -11.65 -21.64 0.09
N PRO A 111 -11.41 -22.97 -0.04
CA PRO A 111 -11.62 -23.92 1.05
C PRO A 111 -10.72 -23.72 2.27
N GLN A 112 -9.68 -22.92 2.17
CA GLN A 112 -8.81 -22.58 3.32
C GLN A 112 -9.49 -21.55 4.24
N PHE A 113 -10.43 -20.78 3.70
CA PHE A 113 -11.16 -19.72 4.40
C PHE A 113 -12.57 -20.15 4.81
N PHE A 114 -13.24 -20.95 3.97
CA PHE A 114 -14.65 -21.27 4.15
C PHE A 114 -14.93 -22.76 3.92
N ALA A 115 -15.67 -23.36 4.86
CA ALA A 115 -16.29 -24.66 4.63
C ALA A 115 -17.53 -24.47 3.73
N MET A 116 -17.40 -24.76 2.45
CA MET A 116 -18.46 -24.67 1.45
C MET A 116 -18.55 -25.97 0.66
N ASP A 117 -19.76 -26.49 0.50
CA ASP A 117 -20.04 -27.70 -0.30
C ASP A 117 -20.27 -27.33 -1.77
N ASN A 118 -20.05 -28.31 -2.65
CA ASN A 118 -20.38 -28.25 -4.09
C ASN A 118 -19.74 -27.05 -4.82
N LEU A 119 -18.48 -26.71 -4.49
CA LEU A 119 -17.77 -25.59 -5.11
C LEU A 119 -17.69 -25.69 -6.64
N ASP A 120 -17.62 -26.89 -7.20
CA ASP A 120 -17.58 -27.08 -8.66
C ASP A 120 -18.85 -26.59 -9.34
N ASP A 121 -20.00 -26.80 -8.73
CA ASP A 121 -21.28 -26.32 -9.24
C ASP A 121 -21.56 -24.86 -8.94
N LYS A 122 -21.01 -24.36 -7.83
CA LYS A 122 -21.18 -22.94 -7.40
C LYS A 122 -20.26 -21.96 -8.09
N CYS A 123 -19.07 -22.38 -8.54
CA CYS A 123 -18.04 -21.51 -9.07
C CYS A 123 -18.02 -21.44 -10.59
N ILE A 124 -17.95 -20.23 -11.12
CA ILE A 124 -17.54 -19.92 -12.49
C ILE A 124 -16.08 -19.48 -12.43
N THR A 125 -15.17 -20.34 -12.90
CA THR A 125 -13.75 -19.99 -12.97
C THR A 125 -13.47 -19.19 -14.23
N VAL A 126 -12.86 -18.03 -14.08
CA VAL A 126 -12.53 -17.13 -15.18
C VAL A 126 -11.02 -17.03 -15.39
N ALA A 127 -10.62 -16.64 -16.60
CA ALA A 127 -9.23 -16.50 -17.04
C ALA A 127 -8.99 -15.11 -17.65
N GLU A 128 -7.71 -14.82 -17.93
CA GLU A 128 -7.27 -13.58 -18.57
C GLU A 128 -8.07 -13.26 -19.83
N GLY A 129 -8.67 -12.07 -19.87
CA GLY A 129 -9.42 -11.55 -21.01
C GLY A 129 -10.79 -12.18 -21.25
N GLN A 130 -11.20 -13.17 -20.42
CA GLN A 130 -12.55 -13.73 -20.49
C GLN A 130 -13.59 -12.67 -20.10
N GLU A 131 -14.79 -12.78 -20.65
CA GLU A 131 -15.89 -11.83 -20.40
C GLU A 131 -17.10 -12.55 -19.79
N LEU A 132 -17.84 -11.83 -18.96
CA LEU A 132 -19.11 -12.23 -18.36
C LEU A 132 -20.14 -11.13 -18.64
N SER A 133 -21.21 -11.49 -19.37
CA SER A 133 -22.31 -10.55 -19.65
C SER A 133 -23.31 -10.52 -18.49
N LEU A 134 -23.72 -9.33 -18.09
CA LEU A 134 -24.80 -9.08 -17.12
C LEU A 134 -26.10 -8.62 -17.82
N GLY A 135 -26.08 -8.46 -19.14
CA GLY A 135 -27.12 -7.88 -19.96
C GLY A 135 -26.53 -6.75 -20.82
N THR A 136 -26.71 -5.52 -20.41
CA THR A 136 -26.10 -4.33 -21.04
C THR A 136 -24.61 -4.18 -20.64
N HIS A 137 -24.27 -4.54 -19.41
CA HIS A 137 -22.90 -4.46 -18.86
C HIS A 137 -22.14 -5.78 -19.09
N ASN A 138 -20.84 -5.64 -19.38
CA ASN A 138 -19.95 -6.79 -19.53
C ASN A 138 -18.69 -6.60 -18.66
N LEU A 139 -18.36 -7.61 -17.88
CA LEU A 139 -17.14 -7.68 -17.08
C LEU A 139 -16.08 -8.44 -17.85
N LYS A 140 -14.94 -7.78 -18.11
CA LYS A 140 -13.72 -8.40 -18.64
C LYS A 140 -12.71 -8.60 -17.53
N PHE A 141 -12.24 -9.85 -17.35
CA PHE A 141 -11.34 -10.22 -16.27
C PHE A 141 -9.88 -10.03 -16.65
N ILE A 142 -9.10 -9.48 -15.71
CA ILE A 142 -7.68 -9.16 -15.87
C ILE A 142 -6.93 -9.80 -14.70
N MET A 143 -6.15 -10.83 -14.96
CA MET A 143 -5.39 -11.50 -13.90
C MET A 143 -4.24 -10.59 -13.42
N ALA A 144 -4.16 -10.41 -12.11
CA ALA A 144 -3.17 -9.56 -11.42
C ALA A 144 -2.43 -10.33 -10.31
N PRO A 145 -1.83 -11.50 -10.59
CA PRO A 145 -1.20 -12.30 -9.56
C PRO A 145 -0.08 -11.52 -8.86
N MET A 146 -0.03 -11.62 -7.53
CA MET A 146 0.89 -10.91 -6.66
C MET A 146 0.69 -9.38 -6.61
N VAL A 147 -0.52 -8.90 -6.92
CA VAL A 147 -0.90 -7.52 -6.67
C VAL A 147 -2.12 -7.49 -5.70
N HIS A 148 -1.96 -7.83 -4.37
CA HIS A 148 -0.68 -8.26 -3.76
C HIS A 148 -0.66 -9.76 -3.41
N TRP A 149 -1.75 -10.52 -3.57
CA TRP A 149 -1.83 -11.97 -3.38
C TRP A 149 -1.84 -12.73 -4.72
N PRO A 150 -1.58 -14.07 -4.70
CA PRO A 150 -1.40 -14.83 -5.96
C PRO A 150 -2.67 -15.04 -6.76
N GLU A 151 -3.85 -14.89 -6.14
CA GLU A 151 -5.16 -15.16 -6.77
C GLU A 151 -5.83 -13.92 -7.34
N VAL A 152 -5.29 -12.73 -7.07
CA VAL A 152 -5.93 -11.45 -7.40
C VAL A 152 -6.24 -11.32 -8.89
N MET A 153 -7.43 -10.84 -9.17
CA MET A 153 -7.87 -10.39 -10.49
C MET A 153 -8.55 -9.02 -10.36
N LEU A 154 -8.62 -8.30 -11.47
CA LEU A 154 -9.35 -7.06 -11.62
C LEU A 154 -10.48 -7.29 -12.63
N GLU A 155 -11.53 -6.48 -12.54
CA GLU A 155 -12.63 -6.49 -13.49
C GLU A 155 -12.77 -5.15 -14.19
N TYR A 156 -12.78 -5.19 -15.51
CA TYR A 156 -13.07 -4.01 -16.32
C TYR A 156 -14.49 -4.10 -16.87
N GLU A 157 -15.37 -3.23 -16.38
CA GLU A 157 -16.71 -3.08 -16.93
C GLU A 157 -16.65 -2.24 -18.20
N THR A 158 -17.01 -2.83 -19.33
CA THR A 158 -16.69 -2.28 -20.66
C THR A 158 -17.67 -1.22 -21.14
N THR A 159 -18.89 -1.15 -20.62
CA THR A 159 -19.94 -0.22 -21.03
C THR A 159 -19.74 1.17 -20.47
N GLU A 160 -19.53 1.28 -19.16
CA GLU A 160 -19.28 2.54 -18.46
C GLU A 160 -17.79 2.81 -18.27
N LYS A 161 -16.91 1.86 -18.67
CA LYS A 161 -15.44 1.94 -18.59
C LYS A 161 -14.94 2.07 -17.17
N VAL A 162 -15.46 1.24 -16.28
CA VAL A 162 -15.14 1.19 -14.86
C VAL A 162 -14.17 0.05 -14.57
N LEU A 163 -13.05 0.35 -13.92
CA LEU A 163 -12.09 -0.64 -13.44
C LEU A 163 -12.33 -0.89 -11.95
N PHE A 164 -12.76 -2.09 -11.59
CA PHE A 164 -12.70 -2.60 -10.23
C PHE A 164 -11.30 -3.16 -10.02
N SER A 165 -10.51 -2.49 -9.18
CA SER A 165 -9.06 -2.64 -9.19
C SER A 165 -8.50 -3.47 -8.05
N ALA A 166 -9.35 -4.21 -7.33
CA ALA A 166 -8.95 -4.84 -6.07
C ALA A 166 -8.25 -3.81 -5.16
N ASP A 167 -7.16 -4.15 -4.51
CA ASP A 167 -6.39 -3.23 -3.66
C ASP A 167 -5.57 -2.19 -4.42
N ALA A 168 -5.37 -2.40 -5.71
CA ALA A 168 -4.65 -1.41 -6.51
C ALA A 168 -5.38 -0.07 -6.50
N PHE A 169 -4.61 1.02 -6.37
CA PHE A 169 -5.08 2.40 -6.23
C PHE A 169 -5.82 2.71 -4.91
N GLY A 170 -5.84 1.76 -3.97
CA GLY A 170 -6.34 1.96 -2.62
C GLY A 170 -5.48 2.88 -1.77
N LYS A 171 -6.01 3.32 -0.64
CA LYS A 171 -5.32 4.12 0.38
C LYS A 171 -5.84 3.81 1.77
N PHE A 172 -5.05 4.10 2.80
CA PHE A 172 -5.54 4.17 4.17
C PHE A 172 -6.49 5.35 4.37
N GLY A 173 -7.32 5.28 5.40
CA GLY A 173 -8.29 6.29 5.78
C GLY A 173 -9.72 5.99 5.30
N ALA A 174 -10.68 6.29 6.16
CA ALA A 174 -12.10 6.21 5.86
C ALA A 174 -12.50 7.24 4.78
N LEU A 175 -13.57 6.98 4.02
CA LEU A 175 -14.07 7.93 3.00
C LEU A 175 -14.56 9.25 3.61
N SER A 176 -14.94 9.23 4.88
CA SER A 176 -15.34 10.42 5.63
C SER A 176 -14.16 11.31 6.03
N ALA A 177 -12.92 10.83 5.95
CA ALA A 177 -11.73 11.60 6.28
C ALA A 177 -11.27 12.44 5.09
N SER A 178 -11.00 13.74 5.35
CA SER A 178 -10.45 14.66 4.33
C SER A 178 -8.92 14.56 4.32
N GLU A 179 -8.37 13.68 3.50
CA GLU A 179 -6.93 13.46 3.36
C GLU A 179 -6.49 13.50 1.91
N ASP A 180 -5.23 13.92 1.67
CA ASP A 180 -4.63 13.79 0.35
C ASP A 180 -4.46 12.31 -0.03
N TRP A 181 -4.98 11.95 -1.21
CA TRP A 181 -4.87 10.58 -1.72
C TRP A 181 -3.41 10.14 -1.83
N THR A 182 -2.54 11.00 -2.32
CA THR A 182 -1.16 10.62 -2.67
C THR A 182 -0.35 10.14 -1.46
N CYS A 183 -0.48 10.82 -0.31
CA CYS A 183 0.25 10.48 0.91
C CYS A 183 -0.18 9.10 1.42
N GLU A 184 -1.48 8.93 1.68
CA GLU A 184 -2.01 7.69 2.24
C GLU A 184 -1.99 6.52 1.24
N ALA A 185 -2.13 6.77 -0.06
CA ALA A 185 -1.98 5.75 -1.09
C ALA A 185 -0.53 5.30 -1.25
N ARG A 186 0.46 6.21 -1.13
CA ARG A 186 1.88 5.86 -1.15
C ARG A 186 2.24 5.04 0.10
N ARG A 187 1.73 5.45 1.27
CA ARG A 187 1.91 4.71 2.53
C ARG A 187 1.30 3.30 2.43
N TYR A 188 0.08 3.18 1.90
CA TYR A 188 -0.57 1.90 1.61
C TYR A 188 0.28 1.07 0.63
N TYR A 189 0.62 1.64 -0.53
CA TYR A 189 1.35 0.95 -1.58
C TYR A 189 2.68 0.35 -1.08
N PHE A 190 3.57 1.14 -0.49
CA PHE A 190 4.88 0.64 -0.08
C PHE A 190 4.82 -0.33 1.11
N ASN A 191 3.81 -0.23 1.96
CA ASN A 191 3.66 -1.15 3.08
C ASN A 191 2.96 -2.47 2.70
N ILE A 192 2.02 -2.46 1.77
CA ILE A 192 1.22 -3.63 1.36
C ILE A 192 1.75 -4.24 0.05
N VAL A 193 1.93 -3.44 -1.00
CA VAL A 193 2.24 -3.89 -2.36
C VAL A 193 3.74 -3.78 -2.71
N GLY A 194 4.49 -2.93 -2.05
CA GLY A 194 5.82 -2.42 -2.46
C GLY A 194 6.84 -3.46 -2.93
N LYS A 195 6.83 -4.69 -2.38
CA LYS A 195 7.68 -5.80 -2.83
C LYS A 195 7.44 -6.23 -4.28
N TYR A 196 6.24 -6.00 -4.80
CA TYR A 196 5.74 -6.58 -6.03
C TYR A 196 5.74 -5.61 -7.23
N GLY A 197 6.74 -4.75 -7.33
CA GLY A 197 6.84 -3.76 -8.41
C GLY A 197 6.74 -4.36 -9.81
N ALA A 198 7.42 -5.49 -10.10
CA ALA A 198 7.35 -6.12 -11.42
C ALA A 198 5.94 -6.65 -11.77
N PRO A 199 5.21 -7.36 -10.89
CA PRO A 199 3.78 -7.66 -11.08
C PRO A 199 2.91 -6.42 -11.35
N VAL A 200 3.10 -5.34 -10.59
CA VAL A 200 2.37 -4.08 -10.79
C VAL A 200 2.69 -3.47 -12.17
N GLN A 201 3.96 -3.45 -12.59
CA GLN A 201 4.35 -2.98 -13.94
C GLN A 201 3.69 -3.81 -15.05
N ALA A 202 3.57 -5.14 -14.86
CA ALA A 202 2.89 -6.00 -15.82
C ALA A 202 1.38 -5.70 -15.87
N LEU A 203 0.74 -5.46 -14.71
CA LEU A 203 -0.66 -5.07 -14.63
C LEU A 203 -0.90 -3.71 -15.32
N LEU A 204 -0.06 -2.70 -15.07
CA LEU A 204 -0.19 -1.38 -15.67
C LEU A 204 -0.05 -1.40 -17.20
N LYS A 205 0.78 -2.29 -17.75
CA LYS A 205 0.86 -2.51 -19.20
C LYS A 205 -0.46 -3.04 -19.79
N LYS A 206 -1.17 -3.90 -19.06
CA LYS A 206 -2.51 -4.37 -19.48
C LYS A 206 -3.54 -3.24 -19.36
N ALA A 207 -3.54 -2.52 -18.22
CA ALA A 207 -4.46 -1.40 -18.00
C ALA A 207 -4.29 -0.27 -19.01
N ALA A 208 -3.08 -0.03 -19.51
CA ALA A 208 -2.82 0.97 -20.56
C ALA A 208 -3.50 0.67 -21.91
N THR A 209 -4.03 -0.54 -22.12
CA THR A 209 -4.80 -0.90 -23.31
C THR A 209 -6.30 -0.63 -23.15
N LEU A 210 -6.74 -0.21 -21.97
CA LEU A 210 -8.13 0.03 -21.62
C LEU A 210 -8.43 1.55 -21.62
N ASP A 211 -9.66 1.89 -21.96
CA ASP A 211 -10.19 3.24 -21.83
C ASP A 211 -10.92 3.37 -20.48
N ILE A 212 -10.19 3.76 -19.44
CA ILE A 212 -10.70 3.78 -18.06
C ILE A 212 -11.19 5.18 -17.70
N ASN A 213 -12.49 5.30 -17.38
CA ASN A 213 -13.11 6.53 -16.91
C ASN A 213 -13.19 6.61 -15.38
N THR A 214 -13.28 5.46 -14.72
CA THR A 214 -13.46 5.37 -13.26
C THR A 214 -12.66 4.19 -12.73
N ILE A 215 -11.99 4.37 -11.59
CA ILE A 215 -11.37 3.28 -10.84
C ILE A 215 -12.11 3.12 -9.51
N CYS A 216 -12.52 1.90 -9.21
CA CYS A 216 -13.22 1.49 -8.01
C CYS A 216 -12.33 0.55 -7.17
N PRO A 217 -11.48 1.07 -6.28
CA PRO A 217 -10.60 0.27 -5.44
C PRO A 217 -11.35 -0.32 -4.25
N LEU A 218 -10.77 -1.34 -3.59
CA LEU A 218 -11.33 -1.95 -2.38
C LEU A 218 -11.11 -1.11 -1.12
N HIS A 219 -10.20 -0.12 -1.17
CA HIS A 219 -10.01 0.90 -0.12
C HIS A 219 -9.91 2.31 -0.71
N GLY A 220 -10.35 3.32 0.04
CA GLY A 220 -10.26 4.72 -0.37
C GLY A 220 -11.32 5.15 -1.39
N PRO A 221 -11.18 6.34 -1.96
CA PRO A 221 -12.21 6.95 -2.81
C PRO A 221 -12.32 6.29 -4.19
N VAL A 222 -13.51 6.36 -4.78
CA VAL A 222 -13.71 6.12 -6.21
C VAL A 222 -13.02 7.25 -6.99
N LEU A 223 -12.15 6.90 -7.94
CA LEU A 223 -11.34 7.84 -8.71
C LEU A 223 -11.96 8.05 -10.09
N LYS A 224 -12.33 9.28 -10.42
CA LYS A 224 -13.04 9.63 -11.67
C LYS A 224 -12.32 10.66 -12.51
N GLU A 225 -11.53 11.51 -11.89
CA GLU A 225 -10.81 12.59 -12.57
C GLU A 225 -9.31 12.28 -12.56
N ASN A 226 -8.61 12.78 -13.59
CA ASN A 226 -7.15 12.64 -13.67
C ASN A 226 -6.65 11.18 -13.51
N ILE A 227 -7.29 10.23 -14.15
CA ILE A 227 -6.92 8.79 -14.06
C ILE A 227 -5.43 8.58 -14.38
N GLU A 228 -4.89 9.34 -15.35
CA GLU A 228 -3.48 9.31 -15.71
C GLU A 228 -2.55 9.68 -14.54
N PHE A 229 -2.98 10.56 -13.63
CA PHE A 229 -2.21 10.92 -12.44
C PHE A 229 -2.01 9.72 -11.52
N TYR A 230 -3.06 8.98 -11.23
CA TYR A 230 -3.01 7.79 -10.36
C TYR A 230 -2.17 6.67 -11.00
N ILE A 231 -2.36 6.43 -12.29
CA ILE A 231 -1.54 5.47 -13.05
C ILE A 231 -0.07 5.90 -13.06
N GLY A 232 0.21 7.19 -13.25
CA GLY A 232 1.56 7.75 -13.22
C GLY A 232 2.25 7.55 -11.85
N LYS A 233 1.53 7.72 -10.74
CA LYS A 233 2.05 7.41 -9.39
C LYS A 233 2.42 5.94 -9.25
N TYR A 234 1.54 5.04 -9.65
CA TYR A 234 1.80 3.60 -9.61
C TYR A 234 2.96 3.19 -10.53
N LEU A 235 3.13 3.81 -11.71
CA LEU A 235 4.30 3.60 -12.57
C LEU A 235 5.61 4.00 -11.86
N THR A 236 5.64 5.16 -11.20
CA THR A 236 6.80 5.63 -10.45
C THR A 236 7.11 4.70 -9.27
N TRP A 237 6.10 4.39 -8.45
CA TRP A 237 6.31 3.56 -7.26
C TRP A 237 6.74 2.13 -7.60
N SER A 238 6.11 1.52 -8.60
CA SER A 238 6.41 0.13 -9.01
C SER A 238 7.72 -0.04 -9.77
N SER A 239 8.28 1.03 -10.34
CA SER A 239 9.63 1.05 -10.90
C SER A 239 10.71 1.34 -9.84
N TYR A 240 10.30 1.66 -8.60
CA TYR A 240 11.18 2.07 -7.51
C TYR A 240 11.94 3.38 -7.79
N GLU A 241 11.44 4.19 -8.70
CA GLU A 241 11.98 5.52 -8.91
C GLU A 241 11.55 6.47 -7.78
N PRO A 242 12.40 7.40 -7.37
CA PRO A 242 12.02 8.39 -6.36
C PRO A 242 10.94 9.32 -6.90
N GLU A 243 9.96 9.63 -6.06
CA GLU A 243 8.92 10.59 -6.41
C GLU A 243 9.42 12.04 -6.30
N ASP A 244 10.26 12.29 -5.30
CA ASP A 244 10.82 13.61 -4.98
C ASP A 244 12.35 13.60 -4.98
N ASP A 245 12.95 14.62 -5.60
CA ASP A 245 14.37 14.90 -5.43
C ASP A 245 14.59 15.58 -4.07
N GLY A 246 14.84 14.78 -3.05
CA GLY A 246 14.95 15.21 -1.67
C GLY A 246 15.74 14.24 -0.80
N VAL A 247 15.78 14.52 0.49
CA VAL A 247 16.50 13.72 1.49
C VAL A 247 15.59 13.42 2.68
N LEU A 248 15.45 12.13 3.02
CA LEU A 248 14.94 11.73 4.34
C LEU A 248 16.12 11.57 5.31
N VAL A 249 16.02 12.13 6.50
CA VAL A 249 16.91 11.85 7.64
C VAL A 249 16.13 11.00 8.64
N ALA A 250 16.41 9.72 8.71
CA ALA A 250 15.79 8.77 9.64
C ALA A 250 16.70 8.53 10.85
N CYS A 251 16.17 8.73 12.06
CA CYS A 251 16.94 8.70 13.30
C CYS A 251 16.40 7.68 14.29
N ALA A 252 17.32 6.95 14.97
CA ALA A 252 17.01 6.14 16.14
C ALA A 252 17.97 6.49 17.29
N SER A 253 17.48 7.23 18.28
CA SER A 253 18.26 7.76 19.38
C SER A 253 17.80 7.24 20.73
N ILE A 254 18.76 6.82 21.59
CA ILE A 254 18.47 6.32 22.96
C ILE A 254 18.25 7.48 23.92
N HIS A 255 19.22 8.39 24.01
CA HIS A 255 19.25 9.48 25.02
C HIS A 255 19.26 10.88 24.41
N GLY A 256 18.97 11.02 23.11
CA GLY A 256 18.85 12.31 22.43
C GLY A 256 20.11 12.75 21.65
N ASN A 257 21.31 12.31 21.99
CA ASN A 257 22.54 12.78 21.32
C ASN A 257 22.55 12.48 19.82
N THR A 258 22.13 11.29 19.39
CA THR A 258 22.01 10.92 17.98
C THR A 258 20.93 11.75 17.29
N LYS A 259 19.81 12.04 17.99
CA LYS A 259 18.74 12.89 17.49
C LYS A 259 19.24 14.32 17.23
N THR A 260 19.95 14.92 18.19
CA THR A 260 20.56 16.25 18.03
C THR A 260 21.49 16.30 16.82
N ALA A 261 22.27 15.25 16.58
CA ALA A 261 23.13 15.19 15.40
C ALA A 261 22.32 15.04 14.10
N ALA A 262 21.26 14.24 14.11
CA ALA A 262 20.38 14.08 12.95
C ALA A 262 19.62 15.38 12.63
N GLU A 263 19.14 16.11 13.62
CA GLU A 263 18.53 17.43 13.46
C GLU A 263 19.54 18.45 12.90
N LYS A 264 20.78 18.44 13.40
CA LYS A 264 21.85 19.27 12.83
C LYS A 264 22.16 18.90 11.37
N MET A 265 22.09 17.62 11.02
CA MET A 265 22.25 17.17 9.62
C MET A 265 21.14 17.74 8.72
N VAL A 266 19.90 17.82 9.21
CA VAL A 266 18.80 18.48 8.48
C VAL A 266 19.12 19.94 8.19
N ASP A 267 19.65 20.67 9.18
CA ASP A 267 20.05 22.07 8.99
C ASP A 267 21.17 22.21 7.95
N ILE A 268 22.20 21.36 8.04
CA ILE A 268 23.31 21.33 7.08
C ILE A 268 22.79 21.07 5.65
N LEU A 269 21.88 20.12 5.47
CA LEU A 269 21.29 19.82 4.17
C LEU A 269 20.53 21.02 3.60
N LYS A 270 19.74 21.71 4.42
CA LYS A 270 19.03 22.93 4.02
C LYS A 270 20.01 24.05 3.63
N GLU A 271 21.06 24.27 4.44
CA GLU A 271 22.14 25.24 4.16
C GLU A 271 22.88 24.89 2.85
N LYS A 272 23.04 23.62 2.50
CA LYS A 272 23.62 23.14 1.23
C LYS A 272 22.65 23.21 0.04
N GLY A 273 21.45 23.71 0.24
CA GLY A 273 20.48 23.99 -0.81
C GLY A 273 19.61 22.81 -1.25
N PHE A 274 19.44 21.76 -0.41
CA PHE A 274 18.44 20.73 -0.66
C PHE A 274 17.04 21.30 -0.43
N ALA A 275 16.20 21.31 -1.46
CA ALA A 275 14.87 21.94 -1.42
C ALA A 275 13.87 21.15 -0.56
N LYS A 276 14.00 19.81 -0.53
CA LYS A 276 13.13 18.92 0.23
C LYS A 276 13.95 18.10 1.21
N VAL A 277 13.80 18.38 2.49
CA VAL A 277 14.47 17.63 3.58
C VAL A 277 13.43 17.28 4.62
N ALA A 278 13.19 15.99 4.79
CA ALA A 278 12.31 15.44 5.81
C ALA A 278 13.13 14.83 6.97
N PHE A 279 12.56 14.79 8.15
CA PHE A 279 13.12 14.17 9.34
C PHE A 279 12.10 13.25 9.98
N ILE A 280 12.53 12.05 10.37
CA ILE A 280 11.71 11.11 11.11
C ILE A 280 12.47 10.47 12.27
N ASP A 281 11.85 10.44 13.44
CA ASP A 281 12.36 9.78 14.64
C ASP A 281 11.69 8.38 14.77
N LEU A 282 12.41 7.33 14.39
CA LEU A 282 11.95 5.95 14.39
C LEU A 282 11.54 5.42 15.78
N THR A 283 11.88 6.15 16.84
CA THR A 283 11.49 5.81 18.22
C THR A 283 10.16 6.45 18.63
N ARG A 284 9.58 7.33 17.80
CA ARG A 284 8.40 8.15 18.12
C ARG A 284 7.34 8.18 17.02
N ASN A 285 7.75 8.05 15.78
CA ASN A 285 6.86 8.11 14.64
C ASN A 285 6.47 6.71 14.17
N ASP A 286 5.40 6.63 13.37
CA ASP A 286 4.98 5.38 12.77
C ASP A 286 6.02 4.87 11.77
N MET A 287 6.34 3.59 11.87
CA MET A 287 7.28 2.92 10.97
C MET A 287 6.76 2.90 9.51
N ALA A 288 5.45 2.85 9.30
CA ALA A 288 4.86 2.87 7.97
C ALA A 288 5.10 4.21 7.25
N GLU A 289 5.10 5.32 8.00
CA GLU A 289 5.46 6.65 7.49
C GLU A 289 6.95 6.70 7.12
N ALA A 290 7.81 6.13 7.97
CA ALA A 290 9.24 6.08 7.70
C ALA A 290 9.56 5.29 6.41
N ILE A 291 8.86 4.19 6.18
CA ILE A 291 9.01 3.37 4.97
C ILE A 291 8.54 4.17 3.74
N GLU A 292 7.35 4.78 3.79
CA GLU A 292 6.81 5.57 2.69
C GLU A 292 7.77 6.69 2.29
N ASP A 293 8.25 7.46 3.25
CA ASP A 293 9.17 8.58 3.01
C ASP A 293 10.54 8.10 2.48
N ALA A 294 11.05 6.95 2.92
CA ALA A 294 12.28 6.38 2.37
C ALA A 294 12.14 6.06 0.86
N PHE A 295 10.99 5.56 0.43
CA PHE A 295 10.73 5.32 -0.99
C PHE A 295 10.40 6.60 -1.78
N ARG A 296 9.82 7.60 -1.12
CA ARG A 296 9.46 8.88 -1.73
C ARG A 296 10.68 9.67 -2.19
N TYR A 297 11.70 9.79 -1.32
CA TYR A 297 12.86 10.63 -1.57
C TYR A 297 13.99 9.90 -2.30
N SER A 298 14.74 10.64 -3.11
CA SER A 298 15.90 10.13 -3.86
C SER A 298 17.11 9.79 -2.98
N ARG A 299 17.14 10.31 -1.73
CA ARG A 299 18.25 10.16 -0.78
C ARG A 299 17.75 9.81 0.61
N LEU A 300 18.54 9.02 1.32
CA LEU A 300 18.28 8.63 2.71
C LEU A 300 19.56 8.84 3.53
N ILE A 301 19.45 9.51 4.67
CA ILE A 301 20.48 9.51 5.71
C ILE A 301 19.92 8.76 6.91
N VAL A 302 20.64 7.75 7.37
CA VAL A 302 20.31 7.01 8.59
C VAL A 302 21.25 7.41 9.71
N ALA A 303 20.68 7.68 10.90
CA ALA A 303 21.43 8.06 12.09
C ALA A 303 21.01 7.17 13.26
N ALA A 304 21.91 6.32 13.78
CA ALA A 304 21.56 5.42 14.86
C ALA A 304 22.65 5.24 15.90
N ALA A 305 22.22 4.94 17.12
CA ALA A 305 23.11 4.54 18.21
C ALA A 305 23.50 3.08 18.08
N SER A 306 24.71 2.74 18.55
CA SER A 306 25.14 1.37 18.77
C SER A 306 24.45 0.80 20.03
N TYR A 307 23.98 -0.45 19.93
CA TYR A 307 23.29 -1.13 21.01
C TYR A 307 23.56 -2.64 20.94
N ASP A 308 23.84 -3.28 22.08
CA ASP A 308 24.11 -4.73 22.18
C ASP A 308 25.11 -5.28 21.13
N GLY A 309 26.14 -4.50 20.81
CA GLY A 309 27.12 -4.87 19.78
C GLY A 309 26.64 -4.76 18.33
N GLY A 310 25.43 -4.25 18.11
CA GLY A 310 24.77 -4.04 16.83
C GLY A 310 24.31 -2.61 16.61
N VAL A 311 23.19 -2.44 15.96
CA VAL A 311 22.46 -1.18 15.77
C VAL A 311 21.21 -1.14 16.65
N PHE A 312 20.80 0.03 17.10
CA PHE A 312 19.63 0.20 17.95
C PHE A 312 18.35 -0.34 17.28
N PRO A 313 17.54 -1.20 17.99
CA PRO A 313 16.45 -1.97 17.39
C PRO A 313 15.46 -1.24 16.47
N PRO A 314 15.01 0.01 16.75
CA PRO A 314 14.12 0.70 15.81
C PRO A 314 14.75 0.94 14.43
N MET A 315 16.06 1.17 14.36
CA MET A 315 16.77 1.27 13.08
C MET A 315 16.93 -0.11 12.43
N GLU A 316 17.17 -1.15 13.20
CA GLU A 316 17.26 -2.52 12.67
C GLU A 316 15.93 -2.95 12.02
N ASP A 317 14.79 -2.69 12.68
CA ASP A 317 13.46 -2.96 12.12
C ASP A 317 13.22 -2.17 10.83
N PHE A 318 13.57 -0.88 10.82
CA PHE A 318 13.48 -0.04 9.62
C PHE A 318 14.26 -0.62 8.43
N LEU A 319 15.53 -0.98 8.64
CA LEU A 319 16.39 -1.55 7.60
C LEU A 319 15.86 -2.91 7.09
N ASN A 320 15.38 -3.76 8.00
CA ASN A 320 14.78 -5.04 7.65
C ASN A 320 13.52 -4.86 6.79
N ARG A 321 12.64 -3.92 7.15
CA ARG A 321 11.44 -3.60 6.37
C ARG A 321 11.80 -3.04 4.99
N LEU A 322 12.77 -2.14 4.88
CA LEU A 322 13.27 -1.65 3.59
C LEU A 322 13.74 -2.79 2.69
N SER A 323 14.55 -3.71 3.25
CA SER A 323 15.03 -4.88 2.52
C SER A 323 13.91 -5.79 2.03
N HIS A 324 12.93 -6.11 2.89
CA HIS A 324 11.80 -6.96 2.55
C HIS A 324 10.88 -6.34 1.49
N LYS A 325 10.85 -5.00 1.38
CA LYS A 325 10.05 -4.26 0.39
C LYS A 325 10.84 -3.88 -0.86
N ALA A 326 12.03 -4.49 -1.04
CA ALA A 326 12.89 -4.31 -2.20
C ALA A 326 13.35 -2.84 -2.42
N TYR A 327 13.67 -2.14 -1.33
CA TYR A 327 14.24 -0.79 -1.39
C TYR A 327 15.48 -0.75 -2.28
N GLN A 328 15.49 0.19 -3.23
CA GLN A 328 16.53 0.23 -4.25
C GLN A 328 16.61 1.61 -4.91
N ASN A 329 17.64 1.80 -5.79
CA ASN A 329 17.83 3.01 -6.61
C ASN A 329 17.98 4.29 -5.78
N ARG A 330 18.70 4.25 -4.66
CA ARG A 330 18.85 5.41 -3.75
C ARG A 330 20.30 5.69 -3.39
N LYS A 331 20.59 6.96 -3.09
CA LYS A 331 21.82 7.38 -2.42
C LYS A 331 21.60 7.35 -0.91
N VAL A 332 22.59 6.83 -0.15
CA VAL A 332 22.48 6.67 1.31
C VAL A 332 23.69 7.24 2.02
N GLY A 333 23.47 8.01 3.08
CA GLY A 333 24.49 8.47 4.03
C GLY A 333 24.30 7.83 5.40
N ILE A 334 25.39 7.62 6.14
CA ILE A 334 25.37 6.91 7.43
C ILE A 334 26.00 7.76 8.53
N ILE A 335 25.27 7.93 9.63
CA ILE A 335 25.73 8.55 10.88
C ILE A 335 25.56 7.51 12.00
N GLU A 336 26.62 7.20 12.72
CA GLU A 336 26.55 6.33 13.90
C GLU A 336 26.94 7.08 15.17
N ASN A 337 26.43 6.62 16.31
CA ASN A 337 26.83 7.11 17.62
C ASN A 337 27.17 5.94 18.54
N GLY A 338 28.37 5.98 19.13
CA GLY A 338 28.83 4.95 20.07
C GLY A 338 30.06 5.39 20.85
N SER A 339 30.00 5.42 22.19
CA SER A 339 31.04 5.99 23.04
C SER A 339 32.37 5.23 22.99
N TRP A 340 32.32 3.89 23.19
CA TRP A 340 33.53 3.06 23.34
C TRP A 340 33.71 2.00 22.25
N ALA A 341 32.63 1.56 21.62
CA ALA A 341 32.64 0.56 20.56
C ALA A 341 31.51 0.81 19.55
N PRO A 342 31.66 1.80 18.65
CA PRO A 342 30.67 2.07 17.63
C PRO A 342 30.57 0.89 16.66
N THR A 343 29.36 0.34 16.51
CA THR A 343 29.06 -0.84 15.67
C THR A 343 27.90 -0.59 14.70
N ALA A 344 27.07 0.41 14.99
CA ALA A 344 25.88 0.72 14.22
C ALA A 344 26.19 1.02 12.75
N GLY A 345 27.26 1.75 12.47
CA GLY A 345 27.67 2.12 11.12
C GLY A 345 27.95 0.90 10.24
N LYS A 346 28.66 -0.09 10.79
CA LYS A 346 28.93 -1.37 10.09
C LYS A 346 27.64 -2.13 9.81
N CYS A 347 26.72 -2.22 10.79
CA CYS A 347 25.45 -2.92 10.62
C CYS A 347 24.59 -2.26 9.54
N MET A 348 24.43 -0.93 9.59
CA MET A 348 23.67 -0.16 8.59
C MET A 348 24.30 -0.29 7.20
N LYS A 349 25.63 -0.19 7.08
CA LYS A 349 26.35 -0.36 5.82
C LYS A 349 26.10 -1.73 5.22
N THR A 350 26.25 -2.80 5.99
CA THR A 350 26.03 -4.18 5.53
C THR A 350 24.58 -4.40 5.06
N ALA A 351 23.59 -3.82 5.76
CA ALA A 351 22.20 -3.89 5.33
C ALA A 351 21.99 -3.25 3.95
N PHE A 352 22.55 -2.07 3.70
CA PHE A 352 22.42 -1.39 2.42
C PHE A 352 23.23 -2.04 1.29
N GLU A 353 24.39 -2.63 1.58
CA GLU A 353 25.18 -3.41 0.60
C GLU A 353 24.40 -4.64 0.09
N GLY A 354 23.46 -5.16 0.88
CA GLY A 354 22.56 -6.24 0.48
C GLY A 354 21.37 -5.80 -0.39
N MET A 355 21.15 -4.49 -0.58
CA MET A 355 20.03 -3.95 -1.35
C MET A 355 20.50 -3.56 -2.77
N LYS A 356 19.56 -3.66 -3.74
CA LYS A 356 19.86 -3.43 -5.14
C LYS A 356 20.10 -1.94 -5.45
N ASN A 357 21.16 -1.62 -6.21
CA ASN A 357 21.43 -0.27 -6.71
C ASN A 357 21.42 0.83 -5.61
N ILE A 358 21.92 0.50 -4.43
CA ILE A 358 22.17 1.49 -3.38
C ILE A 358 23.58 2.04 -3.53
N THR A 359 23.72 3.36 -3.54
CA THR A 359 24.99 4.05 -3.51
C THR A 359 25.23 4.62 -2.12
N ILE A 360 26.18 4.05 -1.37
CA ILE A 360 26.60 4.60 -0.08
C ILE A 360 27.55 5.76 -0.35
N CYS A 361 27.17 6.95 0.10
CA CYS A 361 27.87 8.21 -0.18
C CYS A 361 28.73 8.64 1.01
N GLY A 362 29.97 9.02 0.72
CA GLY A 362 30.92 9.50 1.72
C GLY A 362 31.33 8.46 2.77
N ASP A 363 32.07 8.92 3.76
CA ASP A 363 32.46 8.11 4.91
C ASP A 363 31.33 8.07 5.95
N THR A 364 31.26 6.99 6.72
CA THR A 364 30.40 6.92 7.90
C THR A 364 30.84 7.97 8.91
N VAL A 365 29.92 8.86 9.32
CA VAL A 365 30.19 9.83 10.37
C VAL A 365 30.04 9.15 11.73
N THR A 366 31.14 9.01 12.46
CA THR A 366 31.14 8.36 13.79
C THR A 366 31.18 9.41 14.89
N ILE A 367 30.08 9.53 15.64
CA ILE A 367 29.94 10.42 16.79
C ILE A 367 30.19 9.64 18.08
N LYS A 368 30.95 10.21 18.99
CA LYS A 368 31.21 9.60 20.32
C LYS A 368 30.44 10.37 21.37
N SER A 369 29.22 9.89 21.67
CA SER A 369 28.23 10.50 22.57
C SER A 369 27.77 11.87 22.12
N THR A 370 28.29 12.94 22.67
CA THR A 370 27.94 14.34 22.32
C THR A 370 28.65 14.76 21.04
N MET A 371 27.90 15.38 20.13
CA MET A 371 28.41 15.95 18.88
C MET A 371 29.42 17.08 19.15
N LYS A 372 30.48 17.16 18.33
CA LYS A 372 31.57 18.13 18.38
C LYS A 372 31.73 18.83 17.02
N ASP A 373 32.54 19.88 16.97
CA ASP A 373 32.80 20.65 15.73
C ASP A 373 33.39 19.82 14.61
N GLU A 374 34.23 18.83 14.94
CA GLU A 374 34.74 17.87 13.95
C GLU A 374 33.63 17.01 13.34
N ASP A 375 32.66 16.60 14.15
CA ASP A 375 31.50 15.80 13.68
C ASP A 375 30.65 16.67 12.74
N ILE A 376 30.46 17.95 13.03
CA ILE A 376 29.74 18.89 12.14
C ILE A 376 30.48 19.03 10.81
N THR A 377 31.81 19.11 10.84
CA THR A 377 32.64 19.13 9.64
C THR A 377 32.48 17.88 8.80
N ASN A 378 32.46 16.71 9.44
CA ASN A 378 32.27 15.42 8.73
C ASN A 378 30.85 15.26 8.20
N MET A 379 29.81 15.71 8.93
CA MET A 379 28.43 15.77 8.44
C MET A 379 28.29 16.71 7.22
N THR A 380 29.01 17.82 7.22
CA THR A 380 29.04 18.75 6.08
C THR A 380 29.64 18.08 4.82
N LYS A 381 30.73 17.30 4.98
CA LYS A 381 31.30 16.51 3.87
C LYS A 381 30.32 15.45 3.38
N LEU A 382 29.60 14.79 4.29
CA LEU A 382 28.57 13.82 3.94
C LEU A 382 27.43 14.47 3.13
N ALA A 383 26.99 15.68 3.52
CA ALA A 383 25.99 16.44 2.78
C ALA A 383 26.46 16.80 1.36
N GLU A 384 27.74 17.05 1.17
CA GLU A 384 28.34 17.29 -0.17
C GLU A 384 28.42 16.01 -1.00
N ALA A 385 28.77 14.89 -0.37
CA ALA A 385 28.91 13.60 -1.04
C ALA A 385 27.56 13.00 -1.51
N ILE A 386 26.47 13.35 -0.82
CA ILE A 386 25.14 12.79 -1.14
C ILE A 386 24.38 13.62 -2.21
N LYS A 387 24.92 14.78 -2.60
CA LYS A 387 24.35 15.54 -3.72
C LYS A 387 24.35 14.70 -4.99
#